data_e9cebdbecb23909b12ebd8ab5f98b2c8
#
_entry.id   e9cebdbecb23909b12ebd8ab5f98b2c8
#
_cell.length_a   1.000
_cell.length_b   1.000
_cell.length_c   1.000
_cell.angle_alpha   90.00
_cell.angle_beta   90.00
_cell.angle_gamma   90.00
#
_symmetry.space_group_name_H-M   'P 1'
#
loop_
_entity.id
_entity.type
_entity.pdbx_description
1 polymer ?
#
loop_
_entity_poly.entity_id
_entity_poly.type
_entity_poly.pdbx_seq_one_letter_code
_entity_poly.pdbx_strand_id
1 'polypeptide(L)'
;CRRITGSAAACGKIHFKKIIKPWTDESLGDCSYLDTCRHIDKCKYVHYALDLTVEQAKYLNEAGVHNRGTDTKRINELAMKGTDIAAQWVHCDLRRFPLSIFNGLISVVMADPPWDIHMELPYGTLTDDEVRNLKVGEIHEDGVIFLWVTGRAMELARDCFRIWGYRRIEEIIWVKTNQLQRIIRTGRTGHWINHSKEHCLVGIKGNPKLNRNLDCDVIVSEVRETSRKPDEIYNLIERMFPNCLKLELFGRPHNVHDNWITCGNQLDGVRLCDEEIVRRYNLEFPDAKTTTWQKEREAMVPVMPPPLGQASGQASGAGGIASEDAPWIPPMSAPAQGEARAAWGWGA
;
A
#
# COMPACT_ATOMS: atom_id res chain seq x y z
N CYS A 1 -11.99 -14.13 -33.23
CA CYS A 1 -13.28 -13.73 -33.82
C CYS A 1 -13.40 -14.03 -35.30
N ARG A 2 -12.46 -13.63 -36.16
CA ARG A 2 -12.52 -13.89 -37.62
C ARG A 2 -12.73 -15.36 -37.97
N ARG A 3 -12.11 -16.29 -37.20
CA ARG A 3 -12.29 -17.75 -37.42
C ARG A 3 -13.67 -18.24 -37.00
N ILE A 4 -14.32 -17.58 -36.04
CA ILE A 4 -15.61 -18.02 -35.51
C ILE A 4 -16.76 -17.32 -36.21
N THR A 5 -16.61 -16.03 -36.57
CA THR A 5 -17.71 -15.22 -37.12
C THR A 5 -17.64 -15.08 -38.65
N GLY A 6 -16.52 -15.45 -39.28
CA GLY A 6 -16.30 -15.25 -40.73
C GLY A 6 -16.23 -13.78 -41.17
N SER A 7 -16.41 -12.83 -40.22
CA SER A 7 -16.46 -11.40 -40.51
C SER A 7 -15.05 -10.84 -40.72
N ALA A 8 -14.87 -10.06 -41.78
CA ALA A 8 -13.65 -9.31 -42.05
C ALA A 8 -13.53 -8.03 -41.14
N ALA A 9 -14.63 -7.61 -40.53
CA ALA A 9 -14.63 -6.44 -39.67
C ALA A 9 -13.88 -6.70 -38.35
N ALA A 10 -13.11 -5.71 -37.88
CA ALA A 10 -12.48 -5.76 -36.58
C ALA A 10 -13.57 -5.81 -35.49
N CYS A 11 -13.53 -6.80 -34.61
CA CYS A 11 -14.38 -6.78 -33.44
C CYS A 11 -13.77 -5.83 -32.39
N GLY A 12 -14.59 -5.11 -31.64
CA GLY A 12 -14.13 -4.18 -30.60
C GLY A 12 -13.56 -4.86 -29.34
N LYS A 13 -13.13 -6.13 -29.45
CA LYS A 13 -12.60 -6.90 -28.31
C LYS A 13 -11.09 -7.03 -28.43
N ILE A 14 -10.41 -7.05 -27.29
CA ILE A 14 -8.99 -7.39 -27.20
C ILE A 14 -8.81 -8.88 -27.47
N HIS A 15 -7.82 -9.23 -28.28
CA HIS A 15 -7.47 -10.59 -28.63
C HIS A 15 -6.13 -10.98 -28.05
N PHE A 16 -6.01 -12.24 -27.65
CA PHE A 16 -4.78 -12.80 -27.10
C PHE A 16 -4.34 -14.00 -27.93
N LYS A 17 -3.03 -14.14 -28.07
CA LYS A 17 -2.37 -15.27 -28.69
C LYS A 17 -1.63 -16.08 -27.64
N LYS A 18 -1.79 -17.40 -27.64
CA LYS A 18 -1.04 -18.28 -26.76
C LYS A 18 0.46 -18.18 -27.01
N ILE A 19 1.24 -18.13 -25.95
CA ILE A 19 2.69 -18.27 -25.97
C ILE A 19 3.00 -19.68 -25.51
N ILE A 20 3.47 -20.50 -26.43
CA ILE A 20 3.91 -21.86 -26.17
C ILE A 20 5.42 -21.90 -26.32
N LYS A 21 6.11 -22.26 -25.26
CA LYS A 21 7.56 -22.44 -25.18
C LYS A 21 7.89 -23.94 -25.16
N PRO A 22 9.15 -24.35 -25.43
CA PRO A 22 9.53 -25.76 -25.42
C PRO A 22 9.24 -26.50 -24.11
N TRP A 23 9.14 -25.76 -23.03
CA TRP A 23 8.88 -26.27 -21.68
C TRP A 23 7.43 -26.07 -21.22
N THR A 24 6.57 -25.47 -22.06
CA THR A 24 5.15 -25.28 -21.74
C THR A 24 4.42 -26.61 -21.84
N ASP A 25 3.74 -26.97 -20.76
CA ASP A 25 2.84 -28.12 -20.68
C ASP A 25 1.39 -27.63 -20.69
N GLU A 26 0.73 -27.73 -21.82
CA GLU A 26 -0.65 -27.26 -21.99
C GLU A 26 -1.65 -28.02 -21.12
N SER A 27 -1.30 -29.23 -20.65
CA SER A 27 -2.17 -30.00 -19.75
C SER A 27 -2.30 -29.38 -18.36
N LEU A 28 -1.35 -28.54 -17.97
CA LEU A 28 -1.38 -27.80 -16.70
C LEU A 28 -2.32 -26.58 -16.73
N GLY A 29 -2.83 -26.22 -17.93
CA GLY A 29 -3.71 -25.05 -18.10
C GLY A 29 -2.97 -23.71 -18.14
N ASP A 30 -3.72 -22.64 -17.89
CA ASP A 30 -3.24 -21.27 -17.99
C ASP A 30 -2.46 -20.86 -16.74
N CYS A 31 -1.41 -20.07 -16.92
CA CYS A 31 -0.70 -19.46 -15.81
C CYS A 31 -1.59 -18.42 -15.12
N SER A 32 -1.78 -18.55 -13.81
CA SER A 32 -2.58 -17.59 -13.04
C SER A 32 -2.04 -16.15 -13.06
N TYR A 33 -0.75 -15.98 -13.37
CA TYR A 33 -0.10 -14.68 -13.48
C TYR A 33 -0.09 -14.15 -14.93
N LEU A 34 -0.60 -14.92 -15.90
CA LEU A 34 -0.66 -14.57 -17.32
C LEU A 34 0.66 -13.96 -17.83
N ASP A 35 0.60 -12.74 -18.34
CA ASP A 35 1.73 -11.97 -18.85
C ASP A 35 2.59 -11.31 -17.75
N THR A 36 2.11 -11.26 -16.51
CA THR A 36 2.84 -10.74 -15.34
C THR A 36 3.69 -11.79 -14.62
N CYS A 37 3.77 -13.00 -15.16
CA CYS A 37 4.53 -14.09 -14.57
C CYS A 37 6.03 -13.77 -14.50
N ARG A 38 6.57 -13.70 -13.29
CA ARG A 38 8.01 -13.43 -13.05
C ARG A 38 8.92 -14.52 -13.62
N HIS A 39 8.37 -15.70 -13.89
CA HIS A 39 9.08 -16.87 -14.37
C HIS A 39 8.66 -17.25 -15.79
N ILE A 40 8.15 -16.31 -16.58
CA ILE A 40 7.61 -16.57 -17.93
C ILE A 40 8.59 -17.36 -18.82
N ASP A 41 9.88 -17.14 -18.66
CA ASP A 41 10.93 -17.83 -19.41
C ASP A 41 11.20 -19.28 -18.96
N LYS A 42 10.62 -19.72 -17.84
CA LYS A 42 10.79 -21.07 -17.26
C LYS A 42 9.45 -21.69 -16.82
N CYS A 43 8.38 -20.93 -16.88
CA CYS A 43 7.07 -21.35 -16.42
C CYS A 43 6.49 -22.42 -17.35
N LYS A 44 5.99 -23.49 -16.75
CA LYS A 44 5.40 -24.63 -17.50
C LYS A 44 3.96 -24.40 -17.94
N TYR A 45 3.27 -23.42 -17.36
CA TYR A 45 1.88 -23.07 -17.67
C TYR A 45 1.78 -22.26 -18.97
N VAL A 46 0.60 -22.23 -19.56
CA VAL A 46 0.32 -21.44 -20.76
C VAL A 46 0.25 -19.95 -20.44
N HIS A 47 0.91 -19.14 -21.26
CA HIS A 47 0.86 -17.68 -21.20
C HIS A 47 0.21 -17.11 -22.47
N TYR A 48 -0.09 -15.82 -22.44
CA TYR A 48 -0.72 -15.14 -23.55
C TYR A 48 -0.05 -13.79 -23.82
N ALA A 49 0.01 -13.41 -25.10
CA ALA A 49 0.37 -12.07 -25.54
C ALA A 49 -0.81 -11.41 -26.25
N LEU A 50 -0.83 -10.09 -26.27
CA LEU A 50 -1.80 -9.34 -27.06
C LEU A 50 -1.61 -9.66 -28.55
N ASP A 51 -2.72 -10.02 -29.21
CA ASP A 51 -2.76 -10.23 -30.67
C ASP A 51 -3.09 -8.89 -31.34
N LEU A 52 -2.04 -8.10 -31.59
CA LEU A 52 -2.13 -6.77 -32.17
C LEU A 52 -2.00 -6.82 -33.69
N THR A 53 -2.79 -6.02 -34.40
CA THR A 53 -2.52 -5.72 -35.82
C THR A 53 -1.24 -4.88 -35.92
N VAL A 54 -0.59 -4.88 -37.11
CA VAL A 54 0.63 -4.08 -37.35
C VAL A 54 0.40 -2.60 -37.06
N GLU A 55 -0.78 -2.08 -37.38
CA GLU A 55 -1.15 -0.69 -37.15
C GLU A 55 -1.34 -0.40 -35.64
N GLN A 56 -2.00 -1.32 -34.91
CA GLN A 56 -2.14 -1.21 -33.46
C GLN A 56 -0.79 -1.31 -32.75
N ALA A 57 0.08 -2.23 -33.20
CA ALA A 57 1.44 -2.35 -32.65
C ALA A 57 2.26 -1.09 -32.92
N LYS A 58 2.13 -0.47 -34.10
CA LYS A 58 2.78 0.78 -34.42
C LYS A 58 2.29 1.92 -33.55
N TYR A 59 0.97 2.06 -33.41
CA TYR A 59 0.36 3.07 -32.51
C TYR A 59 0.81 2.93 -31.07
N LEU A 60 0.84 1.71 -30.54
CA LEU A 60 1.29 1.44 -29.17
C LEU A 60 2.79 1.70 -28.99
N ASN A 61 3.61 1.44 -30.02
CA ASN A 61 5.03 1.78 -29.99
C ASN A 61 5.27 3.30 -30.04
N GLU A 62 4.52 4.01 -30.89
CA GLU A 62 4.58 5.47 -31.00
C GLU A 62 4.06 6.14 -29.71
N ALA A 63 3.03 5.58 -29.08
CA ALA A 63 2.53 6.02 -27.78
C ALA A 63 3.44 5.61 -26.60
N GLY A 64 4.58 4.94 -26.87
CA GLY A 64 5.51 4.48 -25.85
C GLY A 64 5.03 3.26 -25.06
N VAL A 65 3.97 2.62 -25.51
CA VAL A 65 3.44 1.37 -24.92
C VAL A 65 4.18 0.21 -25.59
N HIS A 66 5.35 -0.13 -25.07
CA HIS A 66 6.09 -1.29 -25.55
C HIS A 66 5.41 -2.60 -25.13
N ASN A 67 5.27 -3.52 -26.08
CA ASN A 67 4.80 -4.89 -25.93
C ASN A 67 5.88 -5.80 -25.27
N ARG A 68 6.45 -5.35 -24.18
CA ARG A 68 7.15 -6.22 -23.23
C ARG A 68 6.15 -6.55 -22.17
N GLY A 69 5.96 -7.84 -21.93
CA GLY A 69 5.02 -8.38 -20.97
C GLY A 69 4.72 -7.38 -19.87
N THR A 70 3.48 -7.00 -19.76
CA THR A 70 2.99 -5.82 -19.06
C THR A 70 3.87 -5.60 -17.85
N ASP A 71 4.72 -4.62 -17.96
CA ASP A 71 5.59 -4.24 -16.86
C ASP A 71 4.65 -3.74 -15.77
N THR A 72 4.36 -4.59 -14.79
CA THR A 72 3.50 -4.25 -13.65
C THR A 72 4.00 -2.96 -12.99
N LYS A 73 5.32 -2.70 -13.06
CA LYS A 73 5.89 -1.40 -12.73
C LYS A 73 5.28 -0.28 -13.57
N ARG A 74 5.09 -0.46 -14.86
CA ARG A 74 4.65 0.59 -15.78
C ARG A 74 3.14 0.82 -15.72
N ILE A 75 2.34 -0.22 -15.46
CA ILE A 75 0.91 -0.05 -15.14
C ILE A 75 0.77 0.66 -13.80
N ASN A 76 1.60 0.30 -12.81
CA ASN A 76 1.68 1.02 -11.55
C ASN A 76 2.22 2.44 -11.73
N GLU A 77 3.23 2.67 -12.60
CA GLU A 77 3.75 4.00 -12.93
C GLU A 77 2.73 4.88 -13.70
N LEU A 78 1.89 4.30 -14.55
CA LEU A 78 0.80 5.02 -15.22
C LEU A 78 -0.38 5.29 -14.29
N ALA A 79 -0.65 4.39 -13.35
CA ALA A 79 -1.60 4.61 -12.27
C ALA A 79 -1.07 5.60 -11.22
N MET A 80 0.25 5.64 -11.03
CA MET A 80 0.96 6.47 -10.05
C MET A 80 1.47 7.82 -10.59
N LYS A 81 1.18 8.22 -11.82
CA LYS A 81 1.47 9.56 -12.32
C LYS A 81 0.52 10.65 -11.81
N GLY A 82 0.09 10.53 -10.56
CA GLY A 82 -0.59 11.59 -9.85
C GLY A 82 0.14 11.80 -8.53
N THR A 83 0.57 13.00 -8.29
CA THR A 83 1.14 13.53 -7.05
C THR A 83 1.48 12.46 -6.00
N ASP A 84 2.72 11.96 -6.02
CA ASP A 84 3.24 11.11 -4.94
C ASP A 84 3.23 11.94 -3.65
N ILE A 85 2.17 11.80 -2.89
CA ILE A 85 2.07 12.39 -1.57
C ILE A 85 2.89 11.50 -0.64
N ALA A 86 3.93 12.06 -0.05
CA ALA A 86 4.79 11.34 0.87
C ALA A 86 3.97 10.71 2.00
N ALA A 87 4.42 9.56 2.47
CA ALA A 87 3.81 8.82 3.56
C ALA A 87 3.58 9.69 4.80
N GLN A 88 2.41 9.57 5.40
CA GLN A 88 1.98 10.34 6.55
C GLN A 88 1.54 9.40 7.68
N TRP A 89 1.70 9.83 8.93
CA TRP A 89 1.23 9.03 10.06
C TRP A 89 0.89 9.87 11.27
N VAL A 90 0.04 9.29 12.13
CA VAL A 90 -0.36 9.87 13.41
C VAL A 90 -0.33 8.80 14.48
N HIS A 91 0.53 8.97 15.48
CA HIS A 91 0.45 8.20 16.73
C HIS A 91 -0.81 8.64 17.50
N CYS A 92 -1.78 7.75 17.63
CA CYS A 92 -3.03 8.07 18.32
C CYS A 92 -3.75 6.83 18.85
N ASP A 93 -4.61 7.06 19.85
CA ASP A 93 -5.62 6.10 20.27
C ASP A 93 -6.92 6.39 19.50
N LEU A 94 -7.27 5.53 18.57
CA LEU A 94 -8.42 5.69 17.68
C LEU A 94 -9.77 5.74 18.42
N ARG A 95 -9.85 5.30 19.66
CA ARG A 95 -11.07 5.44 20.49
C ARG A 95 -11.38 6.88 20.84
N ARG A 96 -10.35 7.74 20.85
CA ARG A 96 -10.43 9.14 21.28
C ARG A 96 -10.05 10.14 20.19
N PHE A 97 -9.41 9.66 19.12
CA PHE A 97 -8.95 10.51 18.04
C PHE A 97 -10.13 11.00 17.19
N PRO A 98 -10.25 12.31 16.93
CA PRO A 98 -11.33 12.87 16.13
C PRO A 98 -11.12 12.59 14.63
N LEU A 99 -11.72 11.52 14.12
CA LEU A 99 -11.60 11.12 12.71
C LEU A 99 -12.23 12.14 11.75
N SER A 100 -13.05 13.07 12.26
CA SER A 100 -13.62 14.20 11.50
C SER A 100 -12.55 15.14 10.91
N ILE A 101 -11.32 15.13 11.43
CA ILE A 101 -10.18 15.84 10.83
C ILE A 101 -10.01 15.48 9.34
N PHE A 102 -10.29 14.24 8.99
CA PHE A 102 -10.15 13.68 7.65
C PHE A 102 -11.36 13.89 6.74
N ASN A 103 -12.46 14.44 7.28
CA ASN A 103 -13.72 14.57 6.56
C ASN A 103 -13.55 15.25 5.20
N GLY A 104 -14.04 14.57 4.14
CA GLY A 104 -14.04 15.04 2.77
C GLY A 104 -12.67 15.06 2.08
N LEU A 105 -11.59 14.62 2.74
CA LEU A 105 -10.23 14.58 2.19
C LEU A 105 -9.79 13.17 1.81
N ILE A 106 -10.44 12.16 2.34
CA ILE A 106 -10.11 10.75 2.18
C ILE A 106 -11.16 10.06 1.30
N SER A 107 -10.71 9.30 0.32
CA SER A 107 -11.59 8.49 -0.55
C SER A 107 -11.65 7.03 -0.13
N VAL A 108 -10.62 6.54 0.53
CA VAL A 108 -10.50 5.13 0.95
C VAL A 108 -10.04 5.03 2.39
N VAL A 109 -10.73 4.18 3.14
CA VAL A 109 -10.33 3.76 4.48
C VAL A 109 -9.95 2.28 4.43
N MET A 110 -8.82 1.89 5.01
CA MET A 110 -8.50 0.51 5.34
C MET A 110 -8.38 0.38 6.85
N ALA A 111 -8.89 -0.69 7.43
CA ALA A 111 -8.84 -0.90 8.87
C ALA A 111 -8.62 -2.38 9.20
N ASP A 112 -7.75 -2.63 10.17
CA ASP A 112 -7.51 -3.95 10.78
C ASP A 112 -7.70 -3.85 12.30
N PRO A 113 -8.94 -3.75 12.80
CA PRO A 113 -9.19 -3.58 14.22
C PRO A 113 -8.68 -4.79 15.03
N PRO A 114 -8.13 -4.56 16.22
CA PRO A 114 -7.75 -5.64 17.13
C PRO A 114 -9.00 -6.23 17.80
N TRP A 115 -9.74 -7.02 17.03
CA TRP A 115 -10.98 -7.68 17.46
C TRP A 115 -10.76 -8.52 18.72
N ASP A 116 -11.67 -8.43 19.66
CA ASP A 116 -11.73 -9.42 20.75
C ASP A 116 -12.23 -10.77 20.22
N ILE A 117 -11.34 -11.73 20.11
CA ILE A 117 -11.63 -13.08 19.64
C ILE A 117 -11.76 -14.09 20.78
N HIS A 118 -11.89 -13.62 22.03
CA HIS A 118 -11.94 -14.43 23.24
C HIS A 118 -10.76 -15.41 23.40
N MET A 119 -9.58 -14.97 22.98
CA MET A 119 -8.32 -15.69 23.15
C MET A 119 -7.30 -14.76 23.81
N GLU A 120 -6.36 -15.33 24.56
CA GLU A 120 -5.23 -14.58 25.06
C GLU A 120 -4.34 -14.12 23.89
N LEU A 121 -4.26 -12.83 23.68
CA LEU A 121 -3.44 -12.21 22.65
C LEU A 121 -2.31 -11.42 23.30
N PRO A 122 -1.13 -11.34 22.67
CA PRO A 122 0.01 -10.58 23.20
C PRO A 122 -0.18 -9.06 23.11
N TYR A 123 -1.34 -8.58 22.65
CA TYR A 123 -1.68 -7.17 22.46
C TYR A 123 -3.11 -6.89 22.96
N GLY A 124 -3.39 -5.63 23.29
CA GLY A 124 -4.72 -5.22 23.75
C GLY A 124 -5.75 -5.28 22.60
N THR A 125 -6.93 -5.79 22.92
CA THR A 125 -8.07 -5.85 22.01
C THR A 125 -9.07 -4.72 22.31
N LEU A 126 -9.92 -4.40 21.36
CA LEU A 126 -11.09 -3.56 21.53
C LEU A 126 -12.31 -4.41 21.82
N THR A 127 -13.14 -3.97 22.75
CA THR A 127 -14.46 -4.57 22.94
C THR A 127 -15.36 -4.32 21.72
N ASP A 128 -16.38 -5.15 21.56
CA ASP A 128 -17.35 -5.01 20.48
C ASP A 128 -17.99 -3.61 20.45
N ASP A 129 -18.27 -3.04 21.63
CA ASP A 129 -18.87 -1.71 21.74
C ASP A 129 -17.87 -0.59 21.44
N GLU A 130 -16.62 -0.73 21.83
CA GLU A 130 -15.58 0.23 21.44
C GLU A 130 -15.44 0.30 19.93
N VAL A 131 -15.47 -0.83 19.23
CA VAL A 131 -15.39 -0.85 17.77
C VAL A 131 -16.64 -0.24 17.13
N ARG A 132 -17.85 -0.57 17.60
CA ARG A 132 -19.09 0.05 17.10
C ARG A 132 -19.09 1.57 17.24
N ASN A 133 -18.51 2.07 18.34
CA ASN A 133 -18.51 3.50 18.68
C ASN A 133 -17.40 4.30 17.96
N LEU A 134 -16.50 3.66 17.21
CA LEU A 134 -15.54 4.36 16.37
C LEU A 134 -16.26 5.28 15.37
N LYS A 135 -15.76 6.49 15.20
CA LYS A 135 -16.36 7.51 14.34
C LYS A 135 -15.96 7.40 12.86
N VAL A 136 -15.77 6.17 12.39
CA VAL A 136 -15.33 5.89 11.00
C VAL A 136 -16.29 6.48 9.96
N GLY A 137 -17.57 6.53 10.27
CA GLY A 137 -18.57 7.14 9.39
C GLY A 137 -18.40 8.65 9.16
N GLU A 138 -17.60 9.35 9.98
CA GLU A 138 -17.36 10.79 9.85
C GLU A 138 -16.22 11.13 8.88
N ILE A 139 -15.46 10.12 8.38
CA ILE A 139 -14.28 10.33 7.55
C ILE A 139 -14.65 10.86 6.16
N HIS A 140 -15.69 10.32 5.53
CA HIS A 140 -16.14 10.74 4.21
C HIS A 140 -17.64 10.48 4.02
N GLU A 141 -18.22 11.19 3.06
CA GLU A 141 -19.58 10.95 2.59
C GLU A 141 -19.60 10.04 1.36
N ASP A 142 -18.64 10.23 0.47
CA ASP A 142 -18.40 9.42 -0.72
C ASP A 142 -17.06 8.70 -0.59
N GLY A 143 -17.08 7.38 -0.44
CA GLY A 143 -15.84 6.62 -0.31
C GLY A 143 -16.04 5.13 -0.09
N VAL A 144 -14.93 4.42 0.08
CA VAL A 144 -14.90 2.97 0.26
C VAL A 144 -14.10 2.60 1.50
N ILE A 145 -14.55 1.58 2.21
CA ILE A 145 -13.81 0.97 3.33
C ILE A 145 -13.44 -0.46 3.02
N PHE A 146 -12.19 -0.82 3.35
CA PHE A 146 -11.64 -2.17 3.37
C PHE A 146 -11.43 -2.58 4.82
N LEU A 147 -12.24 -3.50 5.33
CA LEU A 147 -12.24 -3.89 6.73
C LEU A 147 -11.82 -5.34 6.90
N TRP A 148 -10.64 -5.56 7.46
CA TRP A 148 -10.15 -6.89 7.78
C TRP A 148 -10.93 -7.48 8.95
N VAL A 149 -11.38 -8.72 8.79
CA VAL A 149 -12.22 -9.39 9.78
C VAL A 149 -11.78 -10.84 10.01
N THR A 150 -11.88 -11.27 11.26
CA THR A 150 -11.78 -12.68 11.62
C THR A 150 -13.16 -13.34 11.63
N GLY A 151 -13.21 -14.67 11.60
CA GLY A 151 -14.49 -15.40 11.54
C GLY A 151 -15.49 -14.98 12.62
N ARG A 152 -15.04 -14.80 13.88
CA ARG A 152 -15.92 -14.36 14.98
C ARG A 152 -16.45 -12.93 14.77
N ALA A 153 -15.60 -12.05 14.27
CA ALA A 153 -15.94 -10.63 14.10
C ALA A 153 -16.76 -10.34 12.84
N MET A 154 -17.11 -11.34 12.04
CA MET A 154 -17.80 -11.13 10.76
C MET A 154 -19.15 -10.43 10.92
N GLU A 155 -19.98 -10.85 11.88
CA GLU A 155 -21.28 -10.23 12.13
C GLU A 155 -21.12 -8.84 12.76
N LEU A 156 -20.16 -8.70 13.70
CA LEU A 156 -19.85 -7.40 14.27
C LEU A 156 -19.39 -6.39 13.19
N ALA A 157 -18.56 -6.82 12.26
CA ALA A 157 -18.11 -5.97 11.15
C ALA A 157 -19.28 -5.53 10.25
N ARG A 158 -20.25 -6.41 10.00
CA ARG A 158 -21.48 -6.05 9.28
C ARG A 158 -22.34 -5.05 10.05
N ASP A 159 -22.40 -5.18 11.38
CA ASP A 159 -23.07 -4.19 12.24
C ASP A 159 -22.36 -2.84 12.18
N CYS A 160 -21.02 -2.84 12.26
CA CYS A 160 -20.20 -1.65 12.13
C CYS A 160 -20.47 -0.94 10.80
N PHE A 161 -20.53 -1.66 9.68
CA PHE A 161 -20.87 -1.06 8.39
C PHE A 161 -22.21 -0.33 8.41
N ARG A 162 -23.24 -0.93 9.03
CA ARG A 162 -24.56 -0.27 9.15
C ARG A 162 -24.49 0.99 10.01
N ILE A 163 -23.78 0.92 11.15
CA ILE A 163 -23.62 2.05 12.08
C ILE A 163 -22.83 3.18 11.44
N TRP A 164 -21.75 2.86 10.73
CA TRP A 164 -20.88 3.85 10.07
C TRP A 164 -21.44 4.35 8.73
N GLY A 165 -22.57 3.79 8.27
CA GLY A 165 -23.26 4.23 7.06
C GLY A 165 -22.73 3.62 5.75
N TYR A 166 -22.01 2.51 5.82
CA TYR A 166 -21.54 1.79 4.64
C TYR A 166 -22.50 0.68 4.23
N ARG A 167 -22.66 0.52 2.93
CA ARG A 167 -23.29 -0.66 2.34
C ARG A 167 -22.20 -1.64 1.90
N ARG A 168 -22.21 -2.86 2.40
CA ARG A 168 -21.31 -3.91 1.93
C ARG A 168 -21.56 -4.18 0.45
N ILE A 169 -20.49 -4.23 -0.34
CA ILE A 169 -20.55 -4.47 -1.79
C ILE A 169 -19.75 -5.71 -2.21
N GLU A 170 -18.63 -5.99 -1.54
CA GLU A 170 -17.71 -7.03 -1.93
C GLU A 170 -17.00 -7.64 -0.72
N GLU A 171 -16.20 -8.67 -0.96
CA GLU A 171 -15.33 -9.31 0.02
C GLU A 171 -14.07 -9.78 -0.68
N ILE A 172 -12.91 -9.47 -0.12
CA ILE A 172 -11.62 -9.97 -0.58
C ILE A 172 -11.16 -11.07 0.38
N ILE A 173 -10.69 -12.18 -0.18
CA ILE A 173 -10.17 -13.31 0.58
C ILE A 173 -8.65 -13.39 0.41
N TRP A 174 -7.92 -13.33 1.52
CA TRP A 174 -6.49 -13.64 1.51
C TRP A 174 -6.27 -15.11 1.85
N VAL A 175 -5.83 -15.89 0.86
CA VAL A 175 -5.37 -17.27 1.05
C VAL A 175 -3.91 -17.24 1.49
N LYS A 176 -3.65 -17.76 2.69
CA LYS A 176 -2.34 -17.76 3.33
C LYS A 176 -1.48 -18.90 2.82
N THR A 177 -0.31 -18.60 2.29
CA THR A 177 0.68 -19.59 1.88
C THR A 177 1.95 -19.50 2.71
N ASN A 178 2.73 -20.56 2.70
CA ASN A 178 4.09 -20.56 3.20
C ASN A 178 5.09 -20.19 2.09
N GLN A 179 6.38 -20.13 2.40
CA GLN A 179 7.44 -19.82 1.44
C GLN A 179 7.53 -20.79 0.25
N LEU A 180 6.96 -22.00 0.40
CA LEU A 180 6.87 -22.99 -0.66
C LEU A 180 5.60 -22.85 -1.50
N GLN A 181 4.85 -21.76 -1.33
CA GLN A 181 3.57 -21.49 -2.01
C GLN A 181 2.50 -22.54 -1.72
N ARG A 182 2.59 -23.21 -0.57
CA ARG A 182 1.59 -24.16 -0.11
C ARG A 182 0.66 -23.51 0.91
N ILE A 183 -0.62 -23.81 0.82
CA ILE A 183 -1.62 -23.33 1.78
C ILE A 183 -1.20 -23.76 3.20
N ILE A 184 -1.20 -22.80 4.12
CA ILE A 184 -0.91 -23.05 5.53
C ILE A 184 -2.06 -23.84 6.13
N ARG A 185 -1.76 -25.05 6.63
CA ARG A 185 -2.75 -25.96 7.24
C ARG A 185 -2.66 -25.98 8.76
N THR A 186 -1.59 -25.41 9.31
CA THR A 186 -1.33 -25.36 10.75
C THR A 186 -1.39 -23.93 11.21
N GLY A 187 -2.43 -23.58 11.93
CA GLY A 187 -2.58 -22.25 12.53
C GLY A 187 -3.18 -22.39 13.92
N ARG A 188 -2.77 -21.51 14.84
CA ARG A 188 -3.31 -21.47 16.21
C ARG A 188 -4.65 -20.74 16.30
N THR A 189 -5.19 -20.27 15.19
CA THR A 189 -6.39 -19.45 15.15
C THR A 189 -7.59 -20.29 14.70
N GLY A 190 -8.39 -20.73 15.62
CA GLY A 190 -9.64 -21.42 15.39
C GLY A 190 -9.83 -22.59 16.36
N HIS A 191 -10.91 -22.58 17.14
CA HIS A 191 -11.23 -23.65 18.07
C HIS A 191 -11.59 -24.97 17.38
N TRP A 192 -12.12 -24.89 16.15
CA TRP A 192 -12.71 -26.04 15.46
C TRP A 192 -11.95 -26.44 14.19
N ILE A 193 -11.56 -25.44 13.38
CA ILE A 193 -10.87 -25.67 12.11
C ILE A 193 -9.76 -24.61 11.97
N ASN A 194 -8.58 -25.01 11.49
CA ASN A 194 -7.48 -24.10 11.24
C ASN A 194 -7.82 -23.12 10.11
N HIS A 195 -7.48 -21.86 10.31
CA HIS A 195 -7.76 -20.80 9.36
C HIS A 195 -6.61 -20.65 8.37
N SER A 196 -6.86 -21.02 7.12
CA SER A 196 -5.91 -20.84 6.01
C SER A 196 -6.19 -19.57 5.20
N LYS A 197 -7.15 -18.75 5.62
CA LYS A 197 -7.56 -17.52 4.95
C LYS A 197 -7.95 -16.44 5.94
N GLU A 198 -7.94 -15.19 5.47
CA GLU A 198 -8.58 -14.07 6.14
C GLU A 198 -9.52 -13.35 5.18
N HIS A 199 -10.45 -12.62 5.76
CA HIS A 199 -11.49 -11.90 5.03
C HIS A 199 -11.28 -10.40 5.17
N CYS A 200 -11.48 -9.68 4.06
CA CYS A 200 -11.55 -8.23 4.04
C CYS A 200 -12.89 -7.82 3.44
N LEU A 201 -13.80 -7.32 4.26
CA LEU A 201 -15.08 -6.82 3.78
C LEU A 201 -14.90 -5.48 3.10
N VAL A 202 -15.55 -5.28 1.96
CA VAL A 202 -15.55 -4.01 1.23
C VAL A 202 -16.91 -3.35 1.32
N GLY A 203 -16.92 -2.13 1.86
CA GLY A 203 -18.11 -1.31 2.02
C GLY A 203 -18.03 -0.01 1.24
N ILE A 204 -19.13 0.44 0.67
CA ILE A 204 -19.24 1.71 -0.05
C ILE A 204 -20.20 2.65 0.68
N LYS A 205 -19.86 3.92 0.72
CA LYS A 205 -20.73 5.01 1.17
C LYS A 205 -20.83 6.03 0.05
N GLY A 206 -22.06 6.55 -0.20
CA GLY A 206 -22.31 7.49 -1.30
C GLY A 206 -22.03 6.91 -2.69
N ASN A 207 -21.45 7.72 -3.55
CA ASN A 207 -21.15 7.37 -4.95
C ASN A 207 -19.71 7.78 -5.34
N PRO A 208 -18.67 7.16 -4.75
CA PRO A 208 -17.29 7.50 -5.05
C PRO A 208 -16.90 7.12 -6.48
N LYS A 209 -16.01 7.90 -7.08
CA LYS A 209 -15.40 7.58 -8.38
C LYS A 209 -14.30 6.56 -8.16
N LEU A 210 -14.41 5.41 -8.81
CA LEU A 210 -13.40 4.34 -8.72
C LEU A 210 -13.29 3.58 -10.05
N ASN A 211 -12.15 2.99 -10.29
CA ASN A 211 -11.93 2.04 -11.36
C ASN A 211 -12.50 0.67 -10.95
N ARG A 212 -13.21 0.02 -11.85
CA ARG A 212 -13.87 -1.28 -11.60
C ARG A 212 -13.30 -2.36 -12.50
N ASN A 213 -13.41 -3.62 -12.05
CA ASN A 213 -13.07 -4.81 -12.83
C ASN A 213 -11.60 -4.87 -13.26
N LEU A 214 -10.69 -4.37 -12.43
CA LEU A 214 -9.24 -4.42 -12.68
C LEU A 214 -8.56 -5.60 -12.00
N ASP A 215 -9.08 -6.05 -10.88
CA ASP A 215 -8.50 -7.09 -10.05
C ASP A 215 -9.53 -8.15 -9.66
N CYS A 216 -9.09 -9.26 -9.09
CA CYS A 216 -9.94 -10.29 -8.50
C CYS A 216 -10.01 -10.16 -6.98
N ASP A 217 -11.01 -10.80 -6.40
CA ASP A 217 -11.34 -10.80 -4.99
C ASP A 217 -10.52 -11.79 -4.13
N VAL A 218 -9.48 -12.41 -4.70
CA VAL A 218 -8.62 -13.36 -4.01
C VAL A 218 -7.16 -12.91 -4.09
N ILE A 219 -6.54 -12.78 -2.92
CA ILE A 219 -5.10 -12.58 -2.77
C ILE A 219 -4.49 -13.90 -2.30
N VAL A 220 -3.48 -14.39 -3.02
CA VAL A 220 -2.70 -15.58 -2.61
C VAL A 220 -1.28 -15.12 -2.34
N SER A 221 -0.89 -15.05 -1.07
CA SER A 221 0.44 -14.59 -0.69
C SER A 221 0.92 -15.18 0.63
N GLU A 222 2.22 -15.06 0.87
CA GLU A 222 2.87 -15.61 2.05
C GLU A 222 2.51 -14.86 3.32
N VAL A 223 2.38 -15.61 4.41
CA VAL A 223 2.31 -15.04 5.76
C VAL A 223 3.69 -14.51 6.14
N ARG A 224 3.70 -13.32 6.68
CA ARG A 224 4.89 -12.65 7.23
C ARG A 224 4.80 -12.59 8.76
N GLU A 225 5.06 -11.43 9.35
CA GLU A 225 4.96 -11.23 10.80
C GLU A 225 3.52 -11.43 11.31
N THR A 226 3.39 -11.65 12.60
CA THR A 226 2.08 -11.81 13.26
C THR A 226 1.17 -10.63 12.95
N SER A 227 -0.06 -10.92 12.53
CA SER A 227 -1.10 -9.95 12.18
C SER A 227 -0.81 -9.04 10.97
N ARG A 228 0.33 -9.19 10.29
CA ARG A 228 0.61 -8.42 9.08
C ARG A 228 -0.26 -8.91 7.94
N LYS A 229 -0.99 -7.98 7.31
CA LYS A 229 -1.80 -8.23 6.13
C LYS A 229 -0.94 -8.21 4.86
N PRO A 230 -1.39 -8.80 3.74
CA PRO A 230 -0.61 -8.87 2.51
C PRO A 230 -0.43 -7.48 1.89
N ASP A 231 0.80 -7.18 1.46
CA ASP A 231 1.08 -5.88 0.83
C ASP A 231 0.38 -5.72 -0.53
N GLU A 232 -0.06 -6.81 -1.14
CA GLU A 232 -0.82 -6.84 -2.39
C GLU A 232 -2.13 -6.04 -2.32
N ILE A 233 -2.70 -5.89 -1.12
CA ILE A 233 -3.94 -5.11 -0.92
C ILE A 233 -3.73 -3.63 -1.26
N TYR A 234 -2.58 -3.05 -0.94
CA TYR A 234 -2.28 -1.66 -1.27
C TYR A 234 -2.27 -1.46 -2.78
N ASN A 235 -1.61 -2.35 -3.52
CA ASN A 235 -1.56 -2.27 -4.98
C ASN A 235 -2.94 -2.40 -5.62
N LEU A 236 -3.80 -3.27 -5.08
CA LEU A 236 -5.19 -3.42 -5.51
C LEU A 236 -5.96 -2.10 -5.29
N ILE A 237 -5.86 -1.54 -4.09
CA ILE A 237 -6.52 -0.28 -3.74
C ILE A 237 -6.00 0.88 -4.60
N GLU A 238 -4.68 0.96 -4.85
CA GLU A 238 -4.10 2.00 -5.70
C GLU A 238 -4.65 1.95 -7.13
N ARG A 239 -4.87 0.76 -7.69
CA ARG A 239 -5.47 0.61 -9.01
C ARG A 239 -6.95 0.98 -9.04
N MET A 240 -7.68 0.68 -7.97
CA MET A 240 -9.10 1.07 -7.84
C MET A 240 -9.27 2.58 -7.64
N PHE A 241 -8.37 3.19 -6.89
CA PHE A 241 -8.43 4.59 -6.47
C PHE A 241 -7.08 5.29 -6.71
N PRO A 242 -6.70 5.52 -7.97
CA PRO A 242 -5.49 6.27 -8.26
C PRO A 242 -5.65 7.74 -7.85
N ASN A 243 -4.55 8.38 -7.51
CA ASN A 243 -4.48 9.84 -7.29
C ASN A 243 -5.39 10.40 -6.18
N CYS A 244 -5.60 9.65 -5.12
CA CYS A 244 -6.34 10.12 -3.94
C CYS A 244 -5.62 9.75 -2.65
N LEU A 245 -5.88 10.54 -1.61
CA LEU A 245 -5.38 10.26 -0.28
C LEU A 245 -6.22 9.18 0.39
N LYS A 246 -5.54 8.24 1.03
CA LYS A 246 -6.11 7.07 1.67
C LYS A 246 -5.75 7.05 3.15
N LEU A 247 -6.56 6.42 3.97
CA LEU A 247 -6.38 6.36 5.42
C LEU A 247 -6.35 4.91 5.88
N GLU A 248 -5.31 4.54 6.62
CA GLU A 248 -5.25 3.26 7.32
C GLU A 248 -5.41 3.46 8.82
N LEU A 249 -6.37 2.76 9.39
CA LEU A 249 -6.67 2.75 10.82
C LEU A 249 -6.10 1.48 11.47
N PHE A 250 -5.60 1.60 12.69
CA PHE A 250 -4.90 0.54 13.43
C PHE A 250 -3.57 0.13 12.78
N GLY A 251 -2.97 1.04 12.00
CA GLY A 251 -1.70 0.77 11.34
C GLY A 251 -0.52 0.72 12.31
N ARG A 252 0.53 0.07 11.85
CA ARG A 252 1.83 -0.10 12.50
C ARG A 252 2.94 0.45 11.61
N PRO A 253 4.21 0.55 12.07
CA PRO A 253 5.29 1.14 11.26
C PRO A 253 5.45 0.54 9.85
N HIS A 254 5.18 -0.74 9.66
CA HIS A 254 5.27 -1.40 8.35
C HIS A 254 4.09 -1.09 7.41
N ASN A 255 3.03 -0.43 7.91
CA ASN A 255 1.88 0.01 7.13
C ASN A 255 2.05 1.43 6.56
N VAL A 256 3.17 2.09 6.82
CA VAL A 256 3.42 3.45 6.35
C VAL A 256 3.83 3.43 4.88
N HIS A 257 2.99 3.98 4.01
CA HIS A 257 3.14 4.01 2.55
C HIS A 257 2.86 5.38 1.97
N ASP A 258 3.48 5.69 0.83
CA ASP A 258 3.16 6.90 0.07
C ASP A 258 1.68 6.89 -0.37
N ASN A 259 1.06 8.06 -0.45
CA ASN A 259 -0.36 8.29 -0.70
C ASN A 259 -1.30 7.82 0.44
N TRP A 260 -0.75 7.42 1.58
CA TRP A 260 -1.49 6.97 2.74
C TRP A 260 -1.20 7.80 3.98
N ILE A 261 -2.23 7.94 4.81
CA ILE A 261 -2.10 8.38 6.19
C ILE A 261 -2.32 7.15 7.06
N THR A 262 -1.36 6.82 7.90
CA THR A 262 -1.47 5.67 8.81
C THR A 262 -1.73 6.17 10.23
N CYS A 263 -2.82 5.73 10.86
CA CYS A 263 -3.19 6.07 12.23
C CYS A 263 -3.13 4.84 13.14
N GLY A 264 -2.45 4.95 14.28
CA GLY A 264 -2.34 3.86 15.23
C GLY A 264 -1.49 4.18 16.45
N ASN A 265 -1.61 3.35 17.48
CA ASN A 265 -0.94 3.54 18.75
C ASN A 265 0.49 2.95 18.83
N GLN A 266 0.94 2.30 17.75
CA GLN A 266 2.29 1.74 17.64
C GLN A 266 3.21 2.55 16.73
N LEU A 267 2.73 3.68 16.23
CA LEU A 267 3.51 4.62 15.42
C LEU A 267 4.32 5.54 16.32
N ASP A 268 5.30 6.24 15.77
CA ASP A 268 6.10 7.22 16.50
C ASP A 268 5.81 8.64 16.02
N GLY A 269 5.28 9.47 16.92
CA GLY A 269 5.00 10.87 16.66
C GLY A 269 3.93 11.12 15.58
N VAL A 270 4.00 12.28 14.95
CA VAL A 270 3.05 12.75 13.94
C VAL A 270 3.81 13.34 12.76
N ARG A 271 3.53 12.86 11.57
CA ARG A 271 3.99 13.42 10.30
C ARG A 271 2.80 13.60 9.37
N LEU A 272 2.39 14.84 9.14
CA LEU A 272 1.33 15.22 8.22
C LEU A 272 1.89 16.21 7.21
N CYS A 273 1.55 16.03 5.93
CA CYS A 273 2.05 16.82 4.80
C CYS A 273 0.94 17.61 4.09
N ASP A 274 -0.29 17.11 4.12
CA ASP A 274 -1.44 17.80 3.54
C ASP A 274 -1.78 19.05 4.36
N GLU A 275 -1.82 20.20 3.70
CA GLU A 275 -1.98 21.51 4.38
C GLU A 275 -3.32 21.63 5.11
N GLU A 276 -4.39 21.09 4.54
CA GLU A 276 -5.71 21.16 5.16
C GLU A 276 -5.81 20.22 6.36
N ILE A 277 -5.24 19.03 6.26
CA ILE A 277 -5.18 18.08 7.39
C ILE A 277 -4.31 18.66 8.51
N VAL A 278 -3.16 19.22 8.19
CA VAL A 278 -2.28 19.91 9.17
C VAL A 278 -3.05 21.04 9.86
N ARG A 279 -3.77 21.86 9.10
CA ARG A 279 -4.58 22.95 9.65
C ARG A 279 -5.63 22.44 10.63
N ARG A 280 -6.40 21.40 10.24
CA ARG A 280 -7.45 20.81 11.10
C ARG A 280 -6.85 20.13 12.32
N TYR A 281 -5.75 19.42 12.14
CA TYR A 281 -5.02 18.78 13.24
C TYR A 281 -4.54 19.79 14.27
N ASN A 282 -3.94 20.90 13.85
CA ASN A 282 -3.45 21.95 14.76
C ASN A 282 -4.59 22.71 15.47
N LEU A 283 -5.78 22.77 14.87
CA LEU A 283 -6.97 23.32 15.54
C LEU A 283 -7.46 22.42 16.67
N GLU A 284 -7.46 21.12 16.44
CA GLU A 284 -7.90 20.11 17.41
C GLU A 284 -6.85 19.86 18.51
N PHE A 285 -5.57 19.96 18.16
CA PHE A 285 -4.44 19.74 19.05
C PHE A 285 -3.50 20.96 19.11
N PRO A 286 -3.95 22.09 19.72
CA PRO A 286 -3.18 23.34 19.69
C PRO A 286 -1.82 23.25 20.39
N ASP A 287 -1.67 22.32 21.32
CA ASP A 287 -0.41 22.09 22.05
C ASP A 287 0.59 21.22 21.27
N ALA A 288 0.15 20.51 20.24
CA ALA A 288 0.98 19.68 19.36
C ALA A 288 1.66 20.53 18.27
N LYS A 289 2.37 21.56 18.64
CA LYS A 289 2.72 22.77 17.85
C LYS A 289 3.48 22.58 16.55
N THR A 290 4.04 21.41 16.24
CA THR A 290 4.73 21.18 14.96
C THR A 290 4.72 19.70 14.61
N THR A 291 4.17 19.37 13.45
CA THR A 291 4.34 18.03 12.90
C THR A 291 5.80 17.84 12.47
N THR A 292 6.29 16.61 12.45
CA THR A 292 7.65 16.31 11.99
C THR A 292 7.91 16.86 10.59
N TRP A 293 6.90 16.86 9.71
CA TRP A 293 6.98 17.44 8.38
C TRP A 293 7.24 18.95 8.37
N GLN A 294 6.63 19.72 9.26
CA GLN A 294 6.90 21.15 9.35
C GLN A 294 8.35 21.41 9.73
N LYS A 295 8.90 20.63 10.65
CA LYS A 295 10.33 20.67 11.03
C LYS A 295 11.24 20.27 9.87
N GLU A 296 10.89 19.21 9.12
CA GLU A 296 11.63 18.78 7.94
C GLU A 296 11.62 19.86 6.86
N ARG A 297 10.48 20.49 6.60
CA ARG A 297 10.33 21.59 5.62
C ARG A 297 11.12 22.82 6.01
N GLU A 298 11.09 23.21 7.27
CA GLU A 298 11.89 24.33 7.80
C GLU A 298 13.39 24.04 7.67
N ALA A 299 13.83 22.80 7.89
CA ALA A 299 15.21 22.38 7.72
C ALA A 299 15.66 22.32 6.25
N MET A 300 14.73 22.12 5.31
CA MET A 300 14.99 22.07 3.87
C MET A 300 15.01 23.47 3.20
N VAL A 301 14.54 24.51 3.87
CA VAL A 301 14.65 25.89 3.33
C VAL A 301 16.13 26.26 3.31
N PRO A 302 16.75 26.51 2.12
CA PRO A 302 18.13 26.97 2.07
C PRO A 302 18.22 28.27 2.85
N VAL A 303 19.11 28.32 3.84
CA VAL A 303 19.47 29.60 4.46
C VAL A 303 20.10 30.43 3.36
N MET A 304 19.37 31.36 2.80
CA MET A 304 19.93 32.32 1.86
C MET A 304 21.04 33.07 2.60
N PRO A 305 22.26 33.07 2.07
CA PRO A 305 23.31 33.90 2.65
C PRO A 305 22.81 35.33 2.72
N PRO A 306 23.13 36.08 3.77
CA PRO A 306 22.73 37.46 3.87
C PRO A 306 23.20 38.23 2.61
N PRO A 307 22.42 39.19 2.07
CA PRO A 307 22.82 39.92 0.90
C PRO A 307 24.19 40.54 1.20
N LEU A 308 25.14 40.29 0.30
CA LEU A 308 26.48 40.87 0.36
C LEU A 308 26.33 42.38 0.44
N GLY A 309 26.58 42.92 1.62
CA GLY A 309 26.63 44.35 1.83
C GLY A 309 27.68 44.92 0.88
N GLN A 310 27.29 45.99 0.23
CA GLN A 310 28.21 46.78 -0.60
C GLN A 310 29.46 47.12 0.22
N ALA A 311 30.54 46.39 -0.06
CA ALA A 311 31.86 46.74 0.48
C ALA A 311 32.35 47.98 -0.27
N SER A 312 32.28 49.12 0.41
CA SER A 312 33.04 50.31 0.04
C SER A 312 34.53 49.94 0.05
N GLY A 313 35.17 50.16 -1.09
CA GLY A 313 36.57 49.83 -1.29
C GLY A 313 37.53 50.58 -0.38
N GLN A 314 38.54 49.88 0.07
CA GLN A 314 39.90 50.42 0.22
C GLN A 314 40.90 49.30 -0.05
N ALA A 315 41.72 49.54 -1.06
CA ALA A 315 42.84 48.68 -1.46
C ALA A 315 44.03 48.91 -0.54
N SER A 316 44.67 47.85 -0.10
CA SER A 316 46.10 47.83 0.17
C SER A 316 46.58 46.37 0.20
N GLY A 317 47.56 46.12 -0.53
CA GLY A 317 48.36 45.10 -1.10
C GLY A 317 49.06 44.10 -0.22
N ALA A 318 49.66 43.18 -0.97
CA ALA A 318 50.75 42.28 -0.68
C ALA A 318 50.41 40.82 -0.28
N GLY A 319 50.55 39.92 -1.18
CA GLY A 319 51.61 38.91 -1.18
C GLY A 319 51.30 37.61 -0.41
N GLY A 320 51.36 36.49 -1.12
CA GLY A 320 51.60 35.23 -0.45
C GLY A 320 50.95 34.00 -1.15
N ILE A 321 51.73 33.35 -2.00
CA ILE A 321 51.50 32.02 -2.60
C ILE A 321 51.67 30.98 -1.52
N ALA A 322 50.76 30.03 -1.39
CA ALA A 322 51.08 28.68 -0.93
C ALA A 322 50.00 27.69 -1.35
N SER A 323 50.38 26.77 -2.20
CA SER A 323 49.76 25.50 -2.51
C SER A 323 49.81 24.60 -1.27
N GLU A 324 48.76 23.77 -1.07
CA GLU A 324 49.00 22.42 -0.56
C GLU A 324 47.72 21.58 -0.70
N ASP A 325 47.95 20.47 -1.41
CA ASP A 325 47.03 19.33 -1.58
C ASP A 325 46.80 18.65 -0.23
N ALA A 326 45.53 18.38 0.11
CA ALA A 326 45.18 17.46 1.17
C ALA A 326 44.49 16.22 0.57
N PRO A 327 44.96 14.98 0.87
CA PRO A 327 44.40 13.76 0.30
C PRO A 327 43.05 13.40 0.96
N TRP A 328 42.15 12.98 0.09
CA TRP A 328 40.83 12.44 0.46
C TRP A 328 40.97 11.12 1.23
N ILE A 329 40.35 11.01 2.42
CA ILE A 329 40.27 9.81 3.23
C ILE A 329 38.81 9.31 3.22
N PRO A 330 38.51 8.07 2.79
CA PRO A 330 37.17 7.52 2.85
C PRO A 330 36.77 7.14 4.29
N PRO A 331 35.48 7.21 4.67
CA PRO A 331 35.03 6.86 6.00
C PRO A 331 35.15 5.34 6.24
N MET A 332 35.66 4.99 7.40
CA MET A 332 35.84 3.62 7.87
C MET A 332 34.49 2.97 8.20
N SER A 333 34.32 1.74 7.75
CA SER A 333 33.22 0.84 8.08
C SER A 333 33.18 0.52 9.57
N ALA A 334 31.96 0.57 10.16
CA ALA A 334 31.70 0.15 11.52
C ALA A 334 31.81 -1.39 11.69
N PRO A 335 32.25 -1.89 12.86
CA PRO A 335 32.47 -3.31 13.08
C PRO A 335 31.15 -4.07 13.28
N ALA A 336 31.12 -5.29 12.75
CA ALA A 336 30.04 -6.27 12.93
C ALA A 336 29.87 -6.61 14.42
N GLN A 337 28.61 -6.53 14.91
CA GLN A 337 28.25 -7.04 16.22
C GLN A 337 27.91 -8.53 16.13
N GLY A 338 28.51 -9.28 17.04
CA GLY A 338 28.50 -10.71 17.08
C GLY A 338 27.17 -11.34 17.43
N GLU A 339 27.05 -12.55 16.97
CA GLU A 339 25.99 -13.52 17.23
C GLU A 339 25.81 -13.80 18.73
N ALA A 340 24.59 -13.63 19.23
CA ALA A 340 24.12 -14.27 20.47
C ALA A 340 23.15 -15.39 20.11
N ARG A 341 23.66 -16.61 20.08
CA ARG A 341 22.84 -17.83 20.04
C ARG A 341 22.14 -17.98 21.38
N ALA A 342 20.82 -17.92 21.39
CA ALA A 342 20.01 -18.45 22.47
C ALA A 342 19.41 -19.79 22.04
N ALA A 343 19.92 -20.84 22.65
CA ALA A 343 19.39 -22.20 22.56
C ALA A 343 18.08 -22.28 23.36
N TRP A 344 17.01 -22.69 22.69
CA TRP A 344 15.79 -23.14 23.38
C TRP A 344 15.63 -24.62 23.15
N GLY A 345 15.85 -25.38 24.24
CA GLY A 345 15.60 -26.79 24.30
C GLY A 345 14.11 -27.11 24.28
N TRP A 346 13.76 -28.14 23.56
CA TRP A 346 12.45 -28.78 23.58
C TRP A 346 12.53 -29.95 24.59
N GLY A 347 11.69 -29.91 25.62
CA GLY A 347 11.41 -31.02 26.48
C GLY A 347 9.91 -31.33 26.44
N ALA A 348 9.62 -32.57 26.09
CA ALA A 348 8.41 -33.41 26.21
C ALA A 348 7.02 -32.79 25.97
#